data_b6e51cc32da3585897a22345b12eda43
#
_entry.id   b6e51cc32da3585897a22345b12eda43
#
_cell.length_a   1.000
_cell.length_b   1.000
_cell.length_c   1.000
_cell.angle_alpha   90.00
_cell.angle_beta   90.00
_cell.angle_gamma   90.00
#
_symmetry.space_group_name_H-M   'P 1'
#
loop_
_entity.id
_entity.type
_entity.pdbx_description
1 polymer ?
#
loop_
_entity_poly.entity_id
_entity_poly.type
_entity_poly.pdbx_seq_one_letter_code
_entity_poly.pdbx_strand_id
1 'polypeptide(L)'
;MKFAFVFPGQGSQAVGMLNAFGDHSVVRETIQEASDALNQDLGKLIAEGPVEDLNLTTNTQPVMLTAAYAIYRAWQQAGGPKPAIVAGHSLGEYTALVAAGALAFRDAVPLVRFRAQAMQTAVPVGEGAMAAILGLDDDTVRAVCAEASAAGVAEAVNFNAPAQVVIAGHKAAVEKACEVAKAKGAKRALPLPVSAPFHSSLLKPASDQLREYLASVDVQVPSIPVINNVDVAVVNEPAKIKDALVRQAAGPVRWVETVQAIAAQGVTHVIECGPGKVLAGLTKRIDGNLAGASVFDPASLEETLKLVTAA
;
A
#
# COMPACT_ATOMS: atom_id res chain seq x y z
N MET A 1 -11.23 -14.55 -18.59
CA MET A 1 -9.98 -13.82 -18.32
C MET A 1 -9.56 -14.02 -16.87
N LYS A 2 -8.27 -14.23 -16.59
CA LYS A 2 -7.75 -14.36 -15.21
C LYS A 2 -7.08 -13.03 -14.80
N PHE A 3 -7.60 -12.40 -13.75
CA PHE A 3 -7.11 -11.10 -13.30
C PHE A 3 -6.85 -11.08 -11.79
N ALA A 4 -6.02 -10.15 -11.37
CA ALA A 4 -5.74 -9.82 -9.98
C ALA A 4 -6.22 -8.42 -9.66
N PHE A 5 -6.69 -8.19 -8.42
CA PHE A 5 -6.78 -6.84 -7.87
C PHE A 5 -5.57 -6.52 -7.01
N VAL A 6 -5.05 -5.33 -7.19
CA VAL A 6 -4.03 -4.75 -6.32
C VAL A 6 -4.55 -3.45 -5.71
N PHE A 7 -4.22 -3.22 -4.45
CA PHE A 7 -4.73 -2.10 -3.68
C PHE A 7 -3.61 -1.10 -3.35
N PRO A 8 -3.83 0.20 -3.62
CA PRO A 8 -2.83 1.23 -3.37
C PRO A 8 -2.65 1.51 -1.89
N GLY A 9 -1.48 2.01 -1.54
CA GLY A 9 -1.15 2.53 -0.23
C GLY A 9 -1.10 4.04 -0.18
N GLN A 10 -0.36 4.55 0.81
CA GLN A 10 -0.12 5.98 0.98
C GLN A 10 0.62 6.57 -0.23
N GLY A 11 0.24 7.77 -0.62
CA GLY A 11 0.76 8.48 -1.78
C GLY A 11 -0.26 8.65 -2.92
N SER A 12 -1.32 7.84 -2.94
CA SER A 12 -2.38 7.88 -3.95
C SER A 12 -3.61 8.70 -3.51
N GLN A 13 -3.63 9.19 -2.27
CA GLN A 13 -4.74 10.00 -1.76
C GLN A 13 -4.79 11.38 -2.41
N ALA A 14 -6.00 11.85 -2.64
CA ALA A 14 -6.28 13.20 -3.11
C ALA A 14 -7.61 13.69 -2.56
N VAL A 15 -7.69 14.98 -2.24
CA VAL A 15 -8.97 15.61 -1.88
C VAL A 15 -9.94 15.43 -3.03
N GLY A 16 -11.14 14.96 -2.74
CA GLY A 16 -12.17 14.70 -3.75
C GLY A 16 -12.04 13.38 -4.49
N MET A 17 -11.16 12.48 -4.07
CA MET A 17 -10.88 11.22 -4.77
C MET A 17 -12.07 10.27 -4.95
N LEU A 18 -13.14 10.43 -4.17
CA LEU A 18 -14.39 9.66 -4.32
C LEU A 18 -15.56 10.50 -4.85
N ASN A 19 -15.36 11.77 -5.17
CA ASN A 19 -16.46 12.68 -5.55
C ASN A 19 -17.19 12.23 -6.81
N ALA A 20 -16.51 11.57 -7.75
CA ALA A 20 -17.15 11.06 -8.97
C ALA A 20 -18.22 9.98 -8.69
N PHE A 21 -18.19 9.32 -7.54
CA PHE A 21 -19.23 8.36 -7.14
C PHE A 21 -20.51 9.03 -6.66
N GLY A 22 -20.49 10.34 -6.36
CA GLY A 22 -21.67 11.08 -5.95
C GLY A 22 -22.42 10.42 -4.79
N ASP A 23 -23.70 10.14 -5.00
CA ASP A 23 -24.58 9.50 -4.01
C ASP A 23 -24.59 7.96 -4.06
N HIS A 24 -23.57 7.34 -4.61
CA HIS A 24 -23.49 5.88 -4.68
C HIS A 24 -23.63 5.26 -3.27
N SER A 25 -24.69 4.49 -3.05
CA SER A 25 -25.10 4.04 -1.71
C SER A 25 -23.99 3.27 -0.99
N VAL A 26 -23.38 2.29 -1.64
CA VAL A 26 -22.33 1.42 -1.04
C VAL A 26 -21.08 2.23 -0.70
N VAL A 27 -20.71 3.21 -1.51
CA VAL A 27 -19.56 4.10 -1.22
C VAL A 27 -19.85 4.95 0.01
N ARG A 28 -21.04 5.55 0.08
CA ARG A 28 -21.46 6.35 1.25
C ARG A 28 -21.54 5.52 2.52
N GLU A 29 -22.13 4.33 2.46
CA GLU A 29 -22.22 3.41 3.59
C GLU A 29 -20.84 3.01 4.10
N THR A 30 -19.89 2.74 3.21
CA THR A 30 -18.52 2.37 3.58
C THR A 30 -17.80 3.54 4.28
N ILE A 31 -17.95 4.76 3.76
CA ILE A 31 -17.40 5.97 4.40
C ILE A 31 -18.01 6.18 5.78
N GLN A 32 -19.34 5.99 5.91
CA GLN A 32 -20.04 6.15 7.19
C GLN A 32 -19.58 5.10 8.22
N GLU A 33 -19.46 3.85 7.81
CA GLU A 33 -18.98 2.76 8.68
C GLU A 33 -17.58 3.06 9.21
N ALA A 34 -16.67 3.55 8.37
CA ALA A 34 -15.33 3.94 8.77
C ALA A 34 -15.32 5.16 9.71
N SER A 35 -16.16 6.15 9.41
CA SER A 35 -16.31 7.36 10.22
C SER A 35 -16.82 7.03 11.62
N ASP A 36 -17.79 6.13 11.71
CA ASP A 36 -18.33 5.66 12.99
C ASP A 36 -17.28 4.89 13.80
N ALA A 37 -16.49 4.05 13.12
CA ALA A 37 -15.43 3.26 13.76
C ALA A 37 -14.34 4.13 14.40
N LEU A 38 -14.08 5.31 13.85
CA LEU A 38 -13.05 6.24 14.34
C LEU A 38 -13.63 7.43 15.12
N ASN A 39 -14.94 7.57 15.17
CA ASN A 39 -15.61 8.79 15.66
C ASN A 39 -15.01 10.06 15.02
N GLN A 40 -14.82 10.02 13.70
CA GLN A 40 -14.24 11.09 12.90
C GLN A 40 -14.96 11.16 11.55
N ASP A 41 -15.30 12.37 11.08
CA ASP A 41 -15.91 12.56 9.78
C ASP A 41 -14.89 12.37 8.64
N LEU A 42 -14.68 11.12 8.22
CA LEU A 42 -13.81 10.79 7.10
C LEU A 42 -14.38 11.25 5.77
N GLY A 43 -15.69 11.30 5.63
CA GLY A 43 -16.36 11.76 4.42
C GLY A 43 -15.99 13.20 4.11
N LYS A 44 -16.04 14.08 5.09
CA LYS A 44 -15.63 15.47 4.94
C LYS A 44 -14.14 15.59 4.60
N LEU A 45 -13.29 14.86 5.31
CA LEU A 45 -11.86 14.86 5.04
C LEU A 45 -11.53 14.40 3.61
N ILE A 46 -12.17 13.35 3.14
CA ILE A 46 -11.99 12.83 1.77
C ILE A 46 -12.48 13.82 0.71
N ALA A 47 -13.66 14.42 0.91
CA ALA A 47 -14.29 15.28 -0.07
C ALA A 47 -13.71 16.70 -0.13
N GLU A 48 -13.33 17.25 1.03
CA GLU A 48 -13.02 18.68 1.18
C GLU A 48 -11.62 18.93 1.73
N GLY A 49 -10.96 17.95 2.33
CA GLY A 49 -9.67 18.10 3.00
C GLY A 49 -9.78 18.78 4.37
N PRO A 50 -8.78 19.58 4.78
CA PRO A 50 -7.66 20.09 3.97
C PRO A 50 -6.63 19.01 3.58
N VAL A 51 -5.86 19.31 2.53
CA VAL A 51 -4.86 18.36 2.00
C VAL A 51 -3.78 18.02 3.03
N GLU A 52 -3.41 18.96 3.88
CA GLU A 52 -2.43 18.75 4.94
C GLU A 52 -2.89 17.69 5.93
N ASP A 53 -4.16 17.73 6.32
CA ASP A 53 -4.74 16.72 7.23
C ASP A 53 -4.89 15.36 6.55
N LEU A 54 -5.28 15.35 5.27
CA LEU A 54 -5.37 14.14 4.46
C LEU A 54 -4.01 13.44 4.33
N ASN A 55 -2.93 14.19 4.26
CA ASN A 55 -1.56 13.71 4.09
C ASN A 55 -0.88 13.30 5.40
N LEU A 56 -1.49 13.55 6.56
CA LEU A 56 -1.01 12.97 7.82
C LEU A 56 -1.22 11.46 7.78
N THR A 57 -0.15 10.68 7.98
CA THR A 57 -0.25 9.21 7.85
C THR A 57 -1.32 8.61 8.75
N THR A 58 -1.57 9.21 9.90
CA THR A 58 -2.62 8.78 10.85
C THR A 58 -4.04 8.92 10.27
N ASN A 59 -4.23 9.83 9.33
CA ASN A 59 -5.44 9.98 8.54
C ASN A 59 -5.36 9.23 7.21
N THR A 60 -4.22 9.33 6.52
CA THR A 60 -4.03 8.74 5.18
C THR A 60 -4.31 7.25 5.18
N GLN A 61 -3.81 6.52 6.18
CA GLN A 61 -3.97 5.06 6.20
C GLN A 61 -5.44 4.63 6.32
N PRO A 62 -6.23 5.09 7.30
CA PRO A 62 -7.64 4.73 7.34
C PRO A 62 -8.45 5.27 6.16
N VAL A 63 -8.11 6.43 5.62
CA VAL A 63 -8.78 7.01 4.45
C VAL A 63 -8.52 6.16 3.20
N MET A 64 -7.29 5.73 2.97
CA MET A 64 -6.96 4.91 1.80
C MET A 64 -7.57 3.51 1.89
N LEU A 65 -7.58 2.89 3.06
CA LEU A 65 -8.32 1.64 3.29
C LEU A 65 -9.80 1.82 2.95
N THR A 66 -10.42 2.86 3.48
CA THR A 66 -11.85 3.16 3.29
C THR A 66 -12.18 3.40 1.82
N ALA A 67 -11.42 4.25 1.15
CA ALA A 67 -11.65 4.60 -0.26
C ALA A 67 -11.48 3.38 -1.18
N ALA A 68 -10.42 2.63 -1.04
CA ALA A 68 -10.16 1.46 -1.87
C ALA A 68 -11.21 0.35 -1.62
N TYR A 69 -11.58 0.11 -0.37
CA TYR A 69 -12.61 -0.87 -0.05
C TYR A 69 -14.00 -0.42 -0.50
N ALA A 70 -14.33 0.87 -0.43
CA ALA A 70 -15.57 1.41 -0.98
C ALA A 70 -15.68 1.14 -2.50
N ILE A 71 -14.60 1.35 -3.24
CA ILE A 71 -14.54 1.06 -4.67
C ILE A 71 -14.67 -0.45 -4.93
N TYR A 72 -14.04 -1.30 -4.12
CA TYR A 72 -14.20 -2.76 -4.23
C TYR A 72 -15.65 -3.20 -3.97
N ARG A 73 -16.33 -2.63 -2.98
CA ARG A 73 -17.77 -2.91 -2.73
C ARG A 73 -18.65 -2.44 -3.87
N ALA A 74 -18.33 -1.27 -4.49
CA ALA A 74 -19.02 -0.81 -5.68
C ALA A 74 -18.85 -1.78 -6.86
N TRP A 75 -17.64 -2.33 -7.04
CA TRP A 75 -17.37 -3.39 -8.01
C TRP A 75 -18.23 -4.62 -7.76
N GLN A 76 -18.32 -5.08 -6.52
CA GLN A 76 -19.16 -6.23 -6.14
C GLN A 76 -20.63 -5.94 -6.39
N GLN A 77 -21.12 -4.75 -6.04
CA GLN A 77 -22.51 -4.35 -6.25
C GLN A 77 -22.86 -4.31 -7.75
N ALA A 78 -21.93 -3.92 -8.60
CA ALA A 78 -22.09 -3.93 -10.05
C ALA A 78 -22.04 -5.34 -10.67
N GLY A 79 -21.91 -6.39 -9.87
CA GLY A 79 -21.81 -7.77 -10.34
C GLY A 79 -20.42 -8.13 -10.87
N GLY A 80 -19.40 -7.38 -10.49
CA GLY A 80 -18.03 -7.66 -10.89
C GLY A 80 -17.54 -9.03 -10.40
N PRO A 81 -16.86 -9.80 -11.28
CA PRO A 81 -16.36 -11.11 -10.90
C PRO A 81 -15.26 -11.00 -9.84
N LYS A 82 -15.10 -12.11 -9.09
CA LYS A 82 -14.08 -12.24 -8.06
C LYS A 82 -12.69 -12.34 -8.70
N PRO A 83 -11.69 -11.57 -8.24
CA PRO A 83 -10.32 -11.72 -8.73
C PRO A 83 -9.74 -13.08 -8.33
N ALA A 84 -8.82 -13.60 -9.13
CA ALA A 84 -8.15 -14.86 -8.84
C ALA A 84 -7.18 -14.76 -7.66
N ILE A 85 -6.62 -13.57 -7.44
CA ILE A 85 -5.66 -13.28 -6.39
C ILE A 85 -5.69 -11.78 -6.09
N VAL A 86 -5.36 -11.40 -4.87
CA VAL A 86 -5.23 -10.00 -4.46
C VAL A 86 -3.88 -9.76 -3.79
N ALA A 87 -3.42 -8.53 -3.88
CA ALA A 87 -2.28 -8.02 -3.16
C ALA A 87 -2.47 -6.53 -2.88
N GLY A 88 -1.69 -5.97 -1.98
CA GLY A 88 -1.74 -4.54 -1.71
C GLY A 88 -0.36 -4.02 -1.32
N HIS A 89 -0.07 -2.78 -1.71
CA HIS A 89 1.21 -2.14 -1.41
C HIS A 89 1.16 -1.50 -0.03
N SER A 90 2.00 -1.95 0.89
CA SER A 90 2.07 -1.44 2.27
C SER A 90 0.70 -1.44 2.96
N LEU A 91 0.11 -0.29 3.24
CA LEU A 91 -1.26 -0.14 3.76
C LEU A 91 -2.28 -0.94 2.93
N GLY A 92 -2.08 -0.98 1.61
CA GLY A 92 -2.96 -1.70 0.68
C GLY A 92 -3.07 -3.21 0.96
N GLU A 93 -2.11 -3.84 1.62
CA GLU A 93 -2.20 -5.23 2.05
C GLU A 93 -3.35 -5.45 3.04
N TYR A 94 -3.62 -4.48 3.90
CA TYR A 94 -4.79 -4.50 4.79
C TYR A 94 -6.10 -4.43 4.00
N THR A 95 -6.15 -3.60 2.98
CA THR A 95 -7.30 -3.54 2.06
C THR A 95 -7.51 -4.88 1.34
N ALA A 96 -6.43 -5.51 0.87
CA ALA A 96 -6.49 -6.83 0.26
C ALA A 96 -7.04 -7.90 1.21
N LEU A 97 -6.63 -7.89 2.47
CA LEU A 97 -7.15 -8.79 3.49
C LEU A 97 -8.63 -8.55 3.81
N VAL A 98 -9.07 -7.29 3.83
CA VAL A 98 -10.50 -6.96 3.98
C VAL A 98 -11.30 -7.43 2.76
N ALA A 99 -10.82 -7.17 1.55
CA ALA A 99 -11.47 -7.63 0.31
C ALA A 99 -11.57 -9.17 0.24
N ALA A 100 -10.57 -9.86 0.76
CA ALA A 100 -10.54 -11.33 0.83
C ALA A 100 -11.33 -11.91 2.03
N GLY A 101 -11.95 -11.08 2.86
CA GLY A 101 -12.73 -11.52 4.03
C GLY A 101 -11.89 -12.00 5.22
N ALA A 102 -10.58 -11.78 5.21
CA ALA A 102 -9.70 -12.16 6.32
C ALA A 102 -9.80 -11.18 7.51
N LEU A 103 -10.05 -9.91 7.25
CA LEU A 103 -10.29 -8.86 8.24
C LEU A 103 -11.68 -8.26 8.04
N ALA A 104 -12.44 -8.09 9.10
CA ALA A 104 -13.66 -7.30 9.07
C ALA A 104 -13.30 -5.81 8.87
N PHE A 105 -14.00 -5.13 7.97
CA PHE A 105 -13.69 -3.73 7.66
C PHE A 105 -13.76 -2.82 8.89
N ARG A 106 -14.80 -2.97 9.72
CA ARG A 106 -14.96 -2.19 10.93
C ARG A 106 -13.81 -2.37 11.94
N ASP A 107 -13.14 -3.52 11.92
CA ASP A 107 -11.98 -3.80 12.80
C ASP A 107 -10.69 -3.33 12.14
N ALA A 108 -10.60 -3.41 10.81
CA ALA A 108 -9.44 -2.98 10.04
C ALA A 108 -9.22 -1.46 10.09
N VAL A 109 -10.29 -0.66 10.13
CA VAL A 109 -10.20 0.81 10.17
C VAL A 109 -9.45 1.31 11.42
N PRO A 110 -9.84 0.94 12.66
CA PRO A 110 -9.05 1.31 13.83
C PRO A 110 -7.67 0.63 13.87
N LEU A 111 -7.53 -0.58 13.34
CA LEU A 111 -6.24 -1.25 13.24
C LEU A 111 -5.24 -0.44 12.40
N VAL A 112 -5.61 0.03 11.22
CA VAL A 112 -4.70 0.82 10.38
C VAL A 112 -4.46 2.22 10.94
N ARG A 113 -5.41 2.80 11.69
CA ARG A 113 -5.17 4.01 12.48
C ARG A 113 -4.10 3.77 13.53
N PHE A 114 -4.19 2.69 14.27
CA PHE A 114 -3.18 2.29 15.25
C PHE A 114 -1.81 2.05 14.59
N ARG A 115 -1.79 1.33 13.46
CA ARG A 115 -0.58 1.13 12.66
C ARG A 115 0.07 2.45 12.29
N ALA A 116 -0.71 3.38 11.77
CA ALA A 116 -0.23 4.70 11.37
C ALA A 116 0.39 5.47 12.55
N GLN A 117 -0.28 5.46 13.71
CA GLN A 117 0.21 6.10 14.93
C GLN A 117 1.51 5.45 15.41
N ALA A 118 1.57 4.11 15.46
CA ALA A 118 2.77 3.38 15.86
C ALA A 118 3.95 3.64 14.93
N MET A 119 3.71 3.66 13.62
CA MET A 119 4.74 3.95 12.63
C MET A 119 5.23 5.40 12.70
N GLN A 120 4.33 6.37 12.91
CA GLN A 120 4.69 7.78 13.02
C GLN A 120 5.52 8.07 14.28
N THR A 121 5.25 7.38 15.37
CA THR A 121 5.90 7.61 16.67
C THR A 121 7.13 6.72 16.91
N ALA A 122 7.43 5.79 16.00
CA ALA A 122 8.58 4.89 16.14
C ALA A 122 9.93 5.65 16.14
N VAL A 123 9.98 6.76 15.44
CA VAL A 123 11.15 7.67 15.38
C VAL A 123 10.66 9.09 15.61
N PRO A 124 11.38 9.93 16.40
CA PRO A 124 11.02 11.33 16.58
C PRO A 124 10.89 12.06 15.24
N VAL A 125 9.94 12.99 15.17
CA VAL A 125 9.72 13.81 13.96
C VAL A 125 11.01 14.58 13.62
N GLY A 126 11.42 14.49 12.35
CA GLY A 126 12.63 15.14 11.84
C GLY A 126 13.90 14.28 11.91
N GLU A 127 13.87 13.14 12.57
CA GLU A 127 15.02 12.22 12.63
C GLU A 127 14.99 11.13 11.54
N GLY A 128 13.82 10.82 10.99
CA GLY A 128 13.64 9.86 9.91
C GLY A 128 13.39 10.53 8.56
N ALA A 129 13.69 9.82 7.49
CA ALA A 129 13.43 10.26 6.12
C ALA A 129 13.26 9.08 5.16
N MET A 130 12.69 9.37 4.01
CA MET A 130 12.61 8.46 2.86
C MET A 130 12.99 9.21 1.59
N ALA A 131 13.51 8.48 0.61
CA ALA A 131 13.82 9.02 -0.71
C ALA A 131 13.58 7.97 -1.81
N ALA A 132 13.16 8.42 -2.97
CA ALA A 132 13.04 7.58 -4.16
C ALA A 132 14.34 7.66 -4.98
N ILE A 133 14.94 6.52 -5.27
CA ILE A 133 16.13 6.38 -6.11
C ILE A 133 15.70 5.80 -7.46
N LEU A 134 15.94 6.55 -8.52
CA LEU A 134 15.60 6.19 -9.88
C LEU A 134 16.85 6.00 -10.74
N GLY A 135 16.89 4.92 -11.50
CA GLY A 135 17.93 4.66 -12.48
C GLY A 135 19.09 3.78 -12.01
N LEU A 136 19.00 3.21 -10.81
CA LEU A 136 19.94 2.21 -10.29
C LEU A 136 19.20 0.91 -10.00
N ASP A 137 19.87 -0.23 -10.21
CA ASP A 137 19.32 -1.53 -9.84
C ASP A 137 19.29 -1.76 -8.31
N ASP A 138 18.57 -2.78 -7.88
CA ASP A 138 18.34 -3.08 -6.47
C ASP A 138 19.66 -3.29 -5.70
N ASP A 139 20.61 -4.04 -6.26
CA ASP A 139 21.87 -4.33 -5.60
C ASP A 139 22.76 -3.10 -5.47
N THR A 140 22.76 -2.22 -6.49
CA THR A 140 23.45 -0.94 -6.42
C THR A 140 22.82 -0.03 -5.36
N VAL A 141 21.49 0.00 -5.24
CA VAL A 141 20.81 0.77 -4.18
C VAL A 141 21.14 0.22 -2.79
N ARG A 142 21.20 -1.10 -2.61
CA ARG A 142 21.65 -1.71 -1.36
C ARG A 142 23.09 -1.32 -1.02
N ALA A 143 23.99 -1.32 -2.00
CA ALA A 143 25.36 -0.88 -1.82
C ALA A 143 25.45 0.61 -1.47
N VAL A 144 24.65 1.45 -2.08
CA VAL A 144 24.50 2.88 -1.74
C VAL A 144 24.12 3.06 -0.27
N CYS A 145 23.13 2.32 0.20
CA CYS A 145 22.72 2.35 1.59
C CYS A 145 23.82 1.90 2.55
N ALA A 146 24.57 0.84 2.18
CA ALA A 146 25.70 0.36 2.96
C ALA A 146 26.82 1.41 3.07
N GLU A 147 27.15 2.11 2.00
CA GLU A 147 28.13 3.21 2.04
C GLU A 147 27.69 4.38 2.94
N ALA A 148 26.39 4.65 3.02
CA ALA A 148 25.83 5.71 3.85
C ALA A 148 25.71 5.32 5.34
N SER A 149 25.98 4.08 5.70
CA SER A 149 25.72 3.54 7.05
C SER A 149 26.50 4.19 8.16
N ALA A 150 27.63 4.86 7.86
CA ALA A 150 28.38 5.63 8.85
C ALA A 150 27.58 6.84 9.39
N ALA A 151 26.60 7.34 8.65
CA ALA A 151 25.72 8.44 9.05
C ALA A 151 24.43 7.97 9.76
N GLY A 152 24.25 6.66 9.94
CA GLY A 152 23.09 6.05 10.56
C GLY A 152 22.46 4.97 9.67
N VAL A 153 21.27 4.52 10.05
CA VAL A 153 20.53 3.53 9.27
C VAL A 153 20.06 4.11 7.94
N ALA A 154 20.36 3.44 6.85
CA ALA A 154 19.75 3.63 5.52
C ALA A 154 19.51 2.27 4.88
N GLU A 155 18.30 2.02 4.43
CA GLU A 155 17.90 0.71 3.90
C GLU A 155 17.03 0.89 2.65
N ALA A 156 17.16 -0.05 1.70
CA ALA A 156 16.22 -0.18 0.58
C ALA A 156 14.94 -0.84 1.11
N VAL A 157 13.81 -0.15 0.98
CA VAL A 157 12.57 -0.57 1.65
C VAL A 157 11.40 -0.84 0.71
N ASN A 158 11.28 -0.16 -0.44
CA ASN A 158 10.22 -0.43 -1.41
C ASN A 158 10.85 -0.69 -2.78
N PHE A 159 10.71 -1.90 -3.27
CA PHE A 159 11.15 -2.32 -4.61
C PHE A 159 9.96 -2.21 -5.57
N ASN A 160 9.71 -1.01 -6.09
CA ASN A 160 8.47 -0.66 -6.77
C ASN A 160 8.44 -1.01 -8.25
N ALA A 161 9.58 -0.91 -8.94
CA ALA A 161 9.76 -1.30 -10.34
C ALA A 161 11.25 -1.51 -10.61
N PRO A 162 11.65 -2.10 -11.74
CA PRO A 162 13.04 -2.10 -12.17
C PRO A 162 13.61 -0.68 -12.16
N ALA A 163 14.74 -0.50 -11.49
CA ALA A 163 15.39 0.79 -11.31
C ALA A 163 14.54 1.88 -10.61
N GLN A 164 13.62 1.47 -9.74
CA GLN A 164 12.82 2.36 -8.90
C GLN A 164 12.69 1.78 -7.49
N VAL A 165 13.52 2.27 -6.59
CA VAL A 165 13.62 1.80 -5.21
C VAL A 165 13.47 2.97 -4.25
N VAL A 166 12.66 2.81 -3.21
CA VAL A 166 12.59 3.76 -2.10
C VAL A 166 13.53 3.30 -0.99
N ILE A 167 14.29 4.24 -0.45
CA ILE A 167 15.15 4.06 0.71
C ILE A 167 14.57 4.78 1.91
N ALA A 168 14.85 4.28 3.10
CA ALA A 168 14.39 4.87 4.36
C ALA A 168 15.44 4.68 5.46
N GLY A 169 15.43 5.56 6.44
CA GLY A 169 16.32 5.49 7.58
C GLY A 169 16.43 6.81 8.34
N HIS A 170 17.53 6.99 9.04
CA HIS A 170 17.86 8.27 9.64
C HIS A 170 18.05 9.34 8.57
N LYS A 171 17.59 10.56 8.84
CA LYS A 171 17.61 11.67 7.87
C LYS A 171 19.01 11.88 7.28
N ALA A 172 20.04 11.98 8.13
CA ALA A 172 21.42 12.19 7.69
C ALA A 172 21.92 11.02 6.79
N ALA A 173 21.57 9.78 7.12
CA ALA A 173 21.96 8.62 6.33
C ALA A 173 21.24 8.57 4.98
N VAL A 174 19.94 8.91 4.94
CA VAL A 174 19.18 9.00 3.68
C VAL A 174 19.70 10.11 2.78
N GLU A 175 20.02 11.28 3.34
CA GLU A 175 20.64 12.39 2.60
C GLU A 175 22.00 11.97 2.02
N LYS A 176 22.84 11.29 2.82
CA LYS A 176 24.12 10.75 2.36
C LYS A 176 23.92 9.69 1.26
N ALA A 177 22.97 8.80 1.43
CA ALA A 177 22.63 7.81 0.41
C ALA A 177 22.20 8.45 -0.91
N CYS A 178 21.44 9.54 -0.87
CA CYS A 178 21.09 10.31 -2.07
C CYS A 178 22.32 10.87 -2.78
N GLU A 179 23.29 11.41 -2.06
CA GLU A 179 24.56 11.89 -2.64
C GLU A 179 25.34 10.74 -3.30
N VAL A 180 25.49 9.62 -2.60
CA VAL A 180 26.17 8.43 -3.12
C VAL A 180 25.47 7.86 -4.35
N ALA A 181 24.13 7.82 -4.32
CA ALA A 181 23.33 7.35 -5.46
C ALA A 181 23.57 8.21 -6.71
N LYS A 182 23.59 9.54 -6.56
CA LYS A 182 23.89 10.46 -7.66
C LYS A 182 25.30 10.25 -8.21
N ALA A 183 26.28 10.06 -7.34
CA ALA A 183 27.66 9.78 -7.72
C ALA A 183 27.81 8.45 -8.49
N LYS A 184 26.93 7.46 -8.20
CA LYS A 184 26.88 6.17 -8.90
C LYS A 184 26.00 6.18 -10.15
N GLY A 185 25.49 7.33 -10.57
CA GLY A 185 24.75 7.50 -11.82
C GLY A 185 23.24 7.38 -11.71
N ALA A 186 22.64 7.52 -10.51
CA ALA A 186 21.21 7.63 -10.37
C ALA A 186 20.67 8.79 -11.22
N LYS A 187 19.59 8.55 -11.94
CA LYS A 187 18.91 9.60 -12.71
C LYS A 187 18.25 10.63 -11.80
N ARG A 188 17.72 10.16 -10.69
CA ARG A 188 17.10 10.98 -9.63
C ARG A 188 17.30 10.33 -8.26
N ALA A 189 17.45 11.18 -7.25
CA ALA A 189 17.38 10.82 -5.84
C ALA A 189 16.51 11.88 -5.16
N LEU A 190 15.22 11.55 -4.96
CA LEU A 190 14.18 12.50 -4.58
C LEU A 190 13.73 12.25 -3.15
N PRO A 191 13.97 13.19 -2.21
CA PRO A 191 13.35 13.12 -0.90
C PRO A 191 11.82 13.06 -1.01
N LEU A 192 11.19 12.20 -0.21
CA LEU A 192 9.74 12.09 -0.13
C LEU A 192 9.20 12.99 1.00
N PRO A 193 7.97 13.54 0.86
CA PRO A 193 7.36 14.43 1.85
C PRO A 193 6.78 13.65 3.03
N VAL A 194 7.59 12.78 3.64
CA VAL A 194 7.26 12.00 4.83
C VAL A 194 8.36 12.12 5.85
N SER A 195 8.04 12.08 7.12
CA SER A 195 8.99 12.25 8.23
C SER A 195 9.33 10.95 8.96
N ALA A 196 8.61 9.87 8.70
CA ALA A 196 8.87 8.57 9.30
C ALA A 196 9.60 7.66 8.30
N PRO A 197 10.59 6.87 8.77
CA PRO A 197 11.37 5.97 7.92
C PRO A 197 10.63 4.63 7.74
N PHE A 198 9.47 4.64 7.10
CA PHE A 198 8.60 3.49 6.93
C PHE A 198 9.33 2.29 6.33
N HIS A 199 9.02 1.11 6.83
CA HIS A 199 9.56 -0.18 6.38
C HIS A 199 11.06 -0.40 6.65
N SER A 200 11.75 0.54 7.28
CA SER A 200 13.13 0.32 7.76
C SER A 200 13.14 -0.39 9.11
N SER A 201 14.30 -0.90 9.50
CA SER A 201 14.50 -1.53 10.82
C SER A 201 14.23 -0.58 12.00
N LEU A 202 14.25 0.74 11.77
CA LEU A 202 13.87 1.75 12.75
C LEU A 202 12.39 1.66 13.16
N LEU A 203 11.55 0.97 12.37
CA LEU A 203 10.13 0.73 12.64
C LEU A 203 9.88 -0.47 13.55
N LYS A 204 10.92 -1.12 14.07
CA LYS A 204 10.76 -2.27 14.98
C LYS A 204 9.85 -1.96 16.18
N PRO A 205 9.90 -0.79 16.84
CA PRO A 205 8.94 -0.46 17.89
C PRO A 205 7.48 -0.49 17.41
N ALA A 206 7.20 -0.07 16.19
CA ALA A 206 5.87 -0.17 15.60
C ALA A 206 5.46 -1.63 15.36
N SER A 207 6.37 -2.47 14.89
CA SER A 207 6.13 -3.91 14.73
C SER A 207 5.77 -4.58 16.07
N ASP A 208 6.49 -4.24 17.13
CA ASP A 208 6.23 -4.79 18.46
C ASP A 208 4.85 -4.36 18.98
N GLN A 209 4.45 -3.12 18.81
CA GLN A 209 3.13 -2.60 19.16
C GLN A 209 2.02 -3.26 18.32
N LEU A 210 2.24 -3.44 17.02
CA LEU A 210 1.30 -4.14 16.14
C LEU A 210 1.11 -5.60 16.55
N ARG A 211 2.16 -6.28 16.99
CA ARG A 211 2.06 -7.66 17.48
C ARG A 211 1.10 -7.76 18.65
N GLU A 212 1.21 -6.84 19.59
CA GLU A 212 0.31 -6.79 20.76
C GLU A 212 -1.13 -6.49 20.34
N TYR A 213 -1.33 -5.51 19.47
CA TYR A 213 -2.66 -5.15 18.98
C TYR A 213 -3.32 -6.29 18.22
N LEU A 214 -2.58 -6.91 17.29
CA LEU A 214 -3.09 -8.00 16.45
C LEU A 214 -3.44 -9.26 17.23
N ALA A 215 -2.89 -9.45 18.43
CA ALA A 215 -3.23 -10.59 19.28
C ALA A 215 -4.73 -10.66 19.59
N SER A 216 -5.41 -9.51 19.68
CA SER A 216 -6.84 -9.40 19.96
C SER A 216 -7.72 -9.19 18.71
N VAL A 217 -7.14 -9.12 17.53
CA VAL A 217 -7.88 -8.96 16.27
C VAL A 217 -8.29 -10.33 15.73
N ASP A 218 -9.56 -10.45 15.35
CA ASP A 218 -10.07 -11.66 14.70
C ASP A 218 -9.63 -11.66 13.23
N VAL A 219 -8.84 -12.66 12.83
CA VAL A 219 -8.40 -12.86 11.46
C VAL A 219 -8.92 -14.22 10.98
N GLN A 220 -9.63 -14.21 9.85
CA GLN A 220 -10.21 -15.39 9.22
C GLN A 220 -9.32 -15.90 8.07
N VAL A 221 -9.59 -17.11 7.62
CA VAL A 221 -8.98 -17.64 6.39
C VAL A 221 -9.47 -16.82 5.19
N PRO A 222 -8.56 -16.27 4.37
CA PRO A 222 -8.96 -15.51 3.19
C PRO A 222 -9.76 -16.33 2.19
N SER A 223 -10.82 -15.75 1.62
CA SER A 223 -11.64 -16.37 0.57
C SER A 223 -11.08 -16.15 -0.83
N ILE A 224 -10.07 -15.30 -0.95
CA ILE A 224 -9.26 -15.03 -2.14
C ILE A 224 -7.80 -15.15 -1.71
N PRO A 225 -6.91 -15.81 -2.48
CA PRO A 225 -5.49 -15.81 -2.16
C PRO A 225 -4.94 -14.39 -2.04
N VAL A 226 -4.21 -14.09 -0.97
CA VAL A 226 -3.55 -12.80 -0.73
C VAL A 226 -2.05 -13.02 -0.71
N ILE A 227 -1.31 -12.32 -1.58
CA ILE A 227 0.16 -12.32 -1.54
C ILE A 227 0.60 -11.22 -0.59
N ASN A 228 1.41 -11.57 0.42
CA ASN A 228 1.96 -10.59 1.35
C ASN A 228 3.22 -9.89 0.81
N ASN A 229 3.54 -8.71 1.36
CA ASN A 229 4.66 -7.89 0.89
C ASN A 229 6.03 -8.45 1.30
N VAL A 230 6.14 -9.03 2.49
CA VAL A 230 7.46 -9.37 3.07
C VAL A 230 8.01 -10.72 2.60
N ASP A 231 7.14 -11.71 2.41
CA ASP A 231 7.52 -13.06 2.00
C ASP A 231 7.24 -13.34 0.52
N VAL A 232 6.40 -12.51 -0.12
CA VAL A 232 5.89 -12.76 -1.47
C VAL A 232 5.20 -14.14 -1.55
N ALA A 233 4.38 -14.43 -0.57
CA ALA A 233 3.74 -15.72 -0.39
C ALA A 233 2.25 -15.57 -0.05
N VAL A 234 1.49 -16.56 -0.44
CA VAL A 234 0.10 -16.74 0.00
C VAL A 234 0.10 -17.51 1.31
N VAL A 235 -0.44 -16.88 2.35
CA VAL A 235 -0.57 -17.48 3.70
C VAL A 235 -2.05 -17.51 4.07
N ASN A 236 -2.54 -18.66 4.49
CA ASN A 236 -3.94 -18.85 4.84
C ASN A 236 -4.17 -18.95 6.36
N GLU A 237 -3.15 -19.29 7.12
CA GLU A 237 -3.26 -19.44 8.57
C GLU A 237 -3.34 -18.07 9.25
N PRO A 238 -4.39 -17.78 10.05
CA PRO A 238 -4.56 -16.48 10.71
C PRO A 238 -3.34 -16.03 11.51
N ALA A 239 -2.68 -16.92 12.24
CA ALA A 239 -1.48 -16.59 13.00
C ALA A 239 -0.31 -16.15 12.11
N LYS A 240 -0.15 -16.79 10.95
CA LYS A 240 0.90 -16.44 9.97
C LYS A 240 0.57 -15.14 9.24
N ILE A 241 -0.71 -14.86 8.99
CA ILE A 241 -1.15 -13.57 8.43
C ILE A 241 -0.77 -12.43 9.39
N LYS A 242 -1.08 -12.59 10.68
CA LYS A 242 -0.73 -11.61 11.71
C LYS A 242 0.79 -11.39 11.78
N ASP A 243 1.56 -12.47 11.79
CA ASP A 243 3.04 -12.38 11.81
C ASP A 243 3.61 -11.66 10.59
N ALA A 244 3.09 -11.93 9.40
CA ALA A 244 3.50 -11.24 8.18
C ALA A 244 3.21 -9.73 8.25
N LEU A 245 2.04 -9.32 8.77
CA LEU A 245 1.70 -7.91 8.98
C LEU A 245 2.64 -7.22 9.98
N VAL A 246 3.01 -7.91 11.05
CA VAL A 246 3.97 -7.41 12.05
C VAL A 246 5.32 -7.16 11.40
N ARG A 247 5.86 -8.12 10.65
CA ARG A 247 7.15 -8.00 9.98
C ARG A 247 7.12 -6.96 8.84
N GLN A 248 5.99 -6.77 8.20
CA GLN A 248 5.81 -5.81 7.11
C GLN A 248 6.07 -4.37 7.56
N ALA A 249 5.72 -3.99 8.78
CA ALA A 249 5.89 -2.61 9.26
C ALA A 249 7.36 -2.18 9.31
N ALA A 250 8.27 -3.10 9.62
CA ALA A 250 9.72 -2.86 9.69
C ALA A 250 10.50 -3.67 8.63
N GLY A 251 9.81 -4.17 7.62
CA GLY A 251 10.38 -4.96 6.54
C GLY A 251 10.02 -4.42 5.16
N PRO A 252 10.72 -4.89 4.12
CA PRO A 252 10.57 -4.35 2.78
C PRO A 252 9.22 -4.68 2.14
N VAL A 253 8.76 -3.79 1.27
CA VAL A 253 7.68 -4.03 0.32
C VAL A 253 8.30 -4.53 -0.99
N ARG A 254 8.22 -5.81 -1.23
CA ARG A 254 8.79 -6.51 -2.39
C ARG A 254 7.79 -6.50 -3.55
N TRP A 255 7.50 -5.31 -4.07
CA TRP A 255 6.40 -5.13 -5.02
C TRP A 255 6.69 -5.74 -6.39
N VAL A 256 7.91 -5.59 -6.91
CA VAL A 256 8.32 -6.24 -8.18
C VAL A 256 8.10 -7.74 -8.11
N GLU A 257 8.60 -8.38 -7.06
CA GLU A 257 8.45 -9.83 -6.87
C GLU A 257 6.98 -10.23 -6.64
N THR A 258 6.20 -9.37 -5.97
CA THR A 258 4.75 -9.58 -5.78
C THR A 258 4.03 -9.62 -7.13
N VAL A 259 4.28 -8.68 -8.01
CA VAL A 259 3.67 -8.65 -9.36
C VAL A 259 4.14 -9.83 -10.21
N GLN A 260 5.41 -10.20 -10.12
CA GLN A 260 5.95 -11.40 -10.78
C GLN A 260 5.29 -12.69 -10.27
N ALA A 261 5.07 -12.79 -8.96
CA ALA A 261 4.36 -13.93 -8.38
C ALA A 261 2.89 -14.00 -8.82
N ILE A 262 2.23 -12.85 -8.98
CA ILE A 262 0.88 -12.77 -9.58
C ILE A 262 0.91 -13.29 -11.02
N ALA A 263 1.85 -12.84 -11.84
CA ALA A 263 2.01 -13.31 -13.22
C ALA A 263 2.24 -14.83 -13.29
N ALA A 264 3.05 -15.37 -12.39
CA ALA A 264 3.33 -16.81 -12.32
C ALA A 264 2.09 -17.68 -12.03
N GLN A 265 1.01 -17.07 -11.51
CA GLN A 265 -0.29 -17.72 -11.32
C GLN A 265 -1.14 -17.77 -12.61
N GLY A 266 -0.61 -17.32 -13.73
CA GLY A 266 -1.34 -17.25 -15.01
C GLY A 266 -2.30 -16.07 -15.11
N VAL A 267 -2.12 -15.06 -14.29
CA VAL A 267 -2.85 -13.79 -14.37
C VAL A 267 -2.35 -13.02 -15.58
N THR A 268 -3.28 -12.46 -16.35
CA THR A 268 -2.97 -11.64 -17.54
C THR A 268 -3.20 -10.15 -17.31
N HIS A 269 -4.05 -9.81 -16.36
CA HIS A 269 -4.43 -8.43 -16.06
C HIS A 269 -4.26 -8.14 -14.56
N VAL A 270 -3.53 -7.10 -14.24
CA VAL A 270 -3.39 -6.56 -12.89
C VAL A 270 -4.17 -5.25 -12.83
N ILE A 271 -5.19 -5.23 -12.02
CA ILE A 271 -6.14 -4.13 -11.94
C ILE A 271 -5.98 -3.45 -10.59
N GLU A 272 -5.61 -2.19 -10.59
CA GLU A 272 -5.55 -1.39 -9.36
C GLU A 272 -6.97 -0.97 -8.96
N CYS A 273 -7.38 -1.38 -7.76
CA CYS A 273 -8.69 -1.04 -7.18
C CYS A 273 -8.50 -0.04 -6.05
N GLY A 274 -8.84 1.20 -6.30
CA GLY A 274 -8.65 2.28 -5.33
C GLY A 274 -8.26 3.60 -6.00
N PRO A 275 -8.03 4.65 -5.19
CA PRO A 275 -7.62 5.95 -5.72
C PRO A 275 -6.28 5.90 -6.45
N GLY A 276 -6.18 6.62 -7.56
CA GLY A 276 -4.95 6.75 -8.34
C GLY A 276 -4.71 5.62 -9.33
N LYS A 277 -3.54 5.65 -9.95
CA LYS A 277 -3.11 4.71 -11.01
C LYS A 277 -1.63 4.31 -10.86
N VAL A 278 -1.07 4.45 -9.68
CA VAL A 278 0.36 4.24 -9.44
C VAL A 278 0.74 2.79 -9.70
N LEU A 279 0.03 1.84 -9.10
CA LEU A 279 0.34 0.41 -9.24
C LEU A 279 0.05 -0.10 -10.64
N ALA A 280 -1.01 0.36 -11.29
CA ALA A 280 -1.31 0.05 -12.68
C ALA A 280 -0.18 0.52 -13.61
N GLY A 281 0.35 1.72 -13.38
CA GLY A 281 1.48 2.26 -14.11
C GLY A 281 2.79 1.49 -13.92
N LEU A 282 3.00 0.88 -12.77
CA LEU A 282 4.19 0.05 -12.50
C LEU A 282 4.10 -1.34 -13.16
N THR A 283 2.91 -1.88 -13.33
CA THR A 283 2.68 -3.27 -13.75
C THR A 283 3.42 -3.63 -15.03
N LYS A 284 3.24 -2.86 -16.09
CA LYS A 284 3.86 -3.12 -17.40
C LYS A 284 5.39 -2.95 -17.38
N ARG A 285 5.89 -2.08 -16.51
CA ARG A 285 7.34 -1.90 -16.32
C ARG A 285 7.97 -3.09 -15.59
N ILE A 286 7.19 -3.78 -14.74
CA ILE A 286 7.63 -4.97 -14.02
C ILE A 286 7.58 -6.19 -14.92
N ASP A 287 6.47 -6.38 -15.66
CA ASP A 287 6.30 -7.47 -16.62
C ASP A 287 5.53 -6.97 -17.84
N GLY A 288 6.20 -6.90 -18.99
CA GLY A 288 5.64 -6.42 -20.25
C GLY A 288 4.50 -7.27 -20.80
N ASN A 289 4.32 -8.51 -20.31
CA ASN A 289 3.23 -9.40 -20.71
C ASN A 289 1.93 -9.16 -19.93
N LEU A 290 1.99 -8.41 -18.83
CA LEU A 290 0.82 -8.05 -18.05
C LEU A 290 0.16 -6.79 -18.59
N ALA A 291 -1.16 -6.81 -18.66
CA ALA A 291 -1.95 -5.62 -18.89
C ALA A 291 -2.31 -4.96 -17.53
N GLY A 292 -2.10 -3.66 -17.42
CA GLY A 292 -2.52 -2.86 -16.28
C GLY A 292 -3.84 -2.16 -16.56
N ALA A 293 -4.74 -2.15 -15.57
CA ALA A 293 -5.97 -1.36 -15.58
C ALA A 293 -6.21 -0.78 -14.18
N SER A 294 -7.19 0.10 -14.06
CA SER A 294 -7.52 0.71 -12.75
C SER A 294 -9.00 0.99 -12.63
N VAL A 295 -9.53 0.83 -11.41
CA VAL A 295 -10.90 1.13 -11.01
C VAL A 295 -10.83 2.15 -9.89
N PHE A 296 -11.20 3.40 -10.18
CA PHE A 296 -11.13 4.52 -9.23
C PHE A 296 -12.34 5.46 -9.29
N ASP A 297 -13.20 5.31 -10.32
CA ASP A 297 -14.44 6.07 -10.50
C ASP A 297 -15.50 5.21 -11.22
N PRO A 298 -16.75 5.67 -11.34
CA PRO A 298 -17.80 4.90 -12.02
C PRO A 298 -17.48 4.55 -13.47
N ALA A 299 -16.85 5.46 -14.21
CA ALA A 299 -16.49 5.23 -15.61
C ALA A 299 -15.44 4.12 -15.76
N SER A 300 -14.36 4.18 -14.99
CA SER A 300 -13.32 3.13 -15.00
C SER A 300 -13.82 1.79 -14.46
N LEU A 301 -14.78 1.81 -13.51
CA LEU A 301 -15.45 0.61 -13.03
C LEU A 301 -16.23 -0.06 -14.17
N GLU A 302 -17.03 0.68 -14.90
CA GLU A 302 -17.82 0.15 -16.03
C GLU A 302 -16.91 -0.37 -17.15
N GLU A 303 -15.87 0.37 -17.50
CA GLU A 303 -14.89 -0.04 -18.51
C GLU A 303 -14.17 -1.33 -18.13
N THR A 304 -13.70 -1.41 -16.89
CA THR A 304 -13.00 -2.59 -16.39
C THR A 304 -13.93 -3.79 -16.28
N LEU A 305 -15.19 -3.58 -15.88
CA LEU A 305 -16.19 -4.64 -15.83
C LEU A 305 -16.41 -5.24 -17.22
N LYS A 306 -16.54 -4.42 -18.24
CA LYS A 306 -16.64 -4.86 -19.65
C LYS A 306 -15.38 -5.64 -20.06
N LEU A 307 -14.19 -5.15 -19.69
CA LEU A 307 -12.92 -5.80 -20.02
C LEU A 307 -12.86 -7.23 -19.47
N VAL A 308 -13.19 -7.44 -18.19
CA VAL A 308 -13.04 -8.75 -17.55
C VAL A 308 -14.17 -9.72 -17.86
N THR A 309 -15.32 -9.22 -18.29
CA THR A 309 -16.50 -10.04 -18.66
C THR A 309 -16.59 -10.31 -20.16
N ALA A 310 -15.83 -9.60 -20.99
CA ALA A 310 -15.68 -9.93 -22.41
C ALA A 310 -14.88 -11.24 -22.55
N ALA A 311 -15.58 -12.35 -22.73
CA ALA A 311 -14.99 -13.67 -22.87
C ALA A 311 -14.68 -13.99 -24.34
#